data_b3d174c544e2561d09127ccaff6834c5
#
_entry.id   b3d174c544e2561d09127ccaff6834c5
#
_cell.length_a   1.000
_cell.length_b   1.000
_cell.length_c   1.000
_cell.angle_alpha   90.00
_cell.angle_beta   90.00
_cell.angle_gamma   90.00
#
_symmetry.space_group_name_H-M   'P 1'
#
loop_
_entity.id
_entity.type
_entity.pdbx_description
1 polymer ?
#
loop_
_entity_poly.entity_id
_entity_poly.type
_entity_poly.pdbx_seq_one_letter_code
_entity_poly.pdbx_strand_id
1 'polypeptide(L)'
;MLAKMPPVASNPGRTAWLVLAIVSIANFGNFYVYDSIGPVADLLQRMRGFSDTRIGALNAIYSLPNVVLLLFGGWMVDRFGAARMMAATAALCCCGALLTALGTGFTGMAAGRLVFGIGAETFNVATLAAIVLWFGGRHLAFAIGASLALGRAGALAVDLSPTWIAGAYAGGWQPPLLVAATFAGLSLAMALAYWRLDRDRAAAHPRAATPALAWRDLFRFGPAFWQLLALCMLWYAVIVAFRSTFSIKFFQHVHGLELAAAGAINGTVYLAALFATPFFGWIADRTGRAARLLALGALLLPLAMLSMTSPALPLWIGTVLIGVSYSLVPAVLWPLASRVVPAARLGAALAALSVGLNVGIAAANLGAGRLNDAFAAGAGNPAGYGPMMLMFAGCGGVAFAFALRLK
;
A
#
# COMPACT_ATOMS: atom_id res chain seq x y z
N MET A 1 31.86 -8.10 4.70
CA MET A 1 32.42 -7.69 6.00
C MET A 1 31.24 -7.23 6.85
N LEU A 2 30.66 -8.13 7.66
CA LEU A 2 29.53 -7.83 8.57
C LEU A 2 30.13 -7.01 9.71
N ALA A 3 29.89 -5.70 9.70
CA ALA A 3 30.25 -4.84 10.82
C ALA A 3 29.59 -5.41 12.08
N LYS A 4 30.37 -5.58 13.16
CA LYS A 4 29.92 -6.05 14.46
C LYS A 4 28.72 -5.21 14.92
N MET A 5 27.53 -5.77 14.81
CA MET A 5 26.37 -5.24 15.51
C MET A 5 26.67 -5.30 17.02
N PRO A 6 26.37 -4.27 17.79
CA PRO A 6 26.51 -4.34 19.24
C PRO A 6 25.67 -5.51 19.77
N PRO A 7 26.06 -6.13 20.89
CA PRO A 7 25.36 -7.26 21.46
C PRO A 7 23.90 -6.88 21.69
N VAL A 8 23.01 -7.49 20.93
CA VAL A 8 21.56 -7.31 21.03
C VAL A 8 21.15 -7.84 22.40
N ALA A 9 20.53 -7.00 23.22
CA ALA A 9 19.94 -7.40 24.48
C ALA A 9 19.06 -8.64 24.26
N SER A 10 19.28 -9.68 25.01
CA SER A 10 18.68 -11.01 24.82
C SER A 10 17.15 -11.08 24.92
N ASN A 11 16.49 -10.02 25.39
CA ASN A 11 15.03 -9.82 25.38
C ASN A 11 14.69 -8.35 25.15
N PRO A 12 13.72 -8.02 24.29
CA PRO A 12 13.23 -6.65 24.14
C PRO A 12 12.59 -6.20 25.45
N GLY A 13 13.13 -5.13 26.06
CA GLY A 13 12.58 -4.55 27.29
C GLY A 13 11.17 -3.98 27.05
N ARG A 14 10.46 -3.64 28.13
CA ARG A 14 9.10 -3.04 28.08
C ARG A 14 9.04 -1.83 27.13
N THR A 15 10.08 -1.04 27.07
CA THR A 15 10.18 0.14 26.17
C THR A 15 10.12 -0.25 24.68
N ALA A 16 10.72 -1.37 24.28
CA ALA A 16 10.68 -1.82 22.89
C ALA A 16 9.23 -2.16 22.45
N TRP A 17 8.48 -2.84 23.33
CA TRP A 17 7.07 -3.15 23.06
C TRP A 17 6.20 -1.89 23.02
N LEU A 18 6.49 -0.90 23.88
CA LEU A 18 5.83 0.40 23.83
C LEU A 18 6.12 1.12 22.50
N VAL A 19 7.36 1.12 22.06
CA VAL A 19 7.74 1.68 20.75
C VAL A 19 7.03 0.96 19.61
N LEU A 20 6.96 -0.37 19.65
CA LEU A 20 6.21 -1.13 18.65
C LEU A 20 4.73 -0.70 18.62
N ALA A 21 4.09 -0.56 19.76
CA ALA A 21 2.70 -0.10 19.81
C ALA A 21 2.54 1.31 19.21
N ILE A 22 3.39 2.26 19.61
CA ILE A 22 3.37 3.64 19.14
C ILE A 22 3.57 3.71 17.61
N VAL A 23 4.60 3.03 17.10
CA VAL A 23 4.93 3.01 15.68
C VAL A 23 3.86 2.32 14.85
N SER A 24 3.25 1.26 15.39
CA SER A 24 2.18 0.53 14.71
C SER A 24 0.86 1.32 14.68
N ILE A 25 0.52 2.07 15.75
CA ILE A 25 -0.63 2.98 15.75
C ILE A 25 -0.42 4.12 14.74
N ALA A 26 0.80 4.66 14.64
CA ALA A 26 1.13 5.65 13.63
C ALA A 26 0.94 5.09 12.20
N ASN A 27 1.34 3.83 11.99
CA ASN A 27 1.16 3.14 10.72
C ASN A 27 -0.32 2.92 10.38
N PHE A 28 -1.16 2.56 11.37
CA PHE A 28 -2.61 2.46 11.21
C PHE A 28 -3.20 3.75 10.62
N GLY A 29 -2.88 4.90 11.20
CA GLY A 29 -3.42 6.19 10.71
C GLY A 29 -2.93 6.53 9.30
N ASN A 30 -1.67 6.23 8.97
CA ASN A 30 -1.13 6.45 7.63
C ASN A 30 -1.87 5.62 6.56
N PHE A 31 -2.17 4.34 6.83
CA PHE A 31 -2.93 3.48 5.93
C PHE A 31 -4.41 3.88 5.83
N TYR A 32 -5.00 4.39 6.93
CA TYR A 32 -6.35 4.94 6.90
C TYR A 32 -6.45 6.11 5.90
N VAL A 33 -5.51 7.06 5.96
CA VAL A 33 -5.48 8.21 5.04
C VAL A 33 -5.23 7.77 3.60
N TYR A 34 -4.34 6.80 3.40
CA TYR A 34 -4.00 6.28 2.08
C TYR A 34 -5.25 5.86 1.30
N ASP A 35 -6.12 5.07 1.91
CA ASP A 35 -7.31 4.49 1.29
C ASP A 35 -8.57 5.37 1.40
N SER A 36 -8.49 6.55 2.00
CA SER A 36 -9.66 7.40 2.30
C SER A 36 -10.41 7.94 1.07
N ILE A 37 -9.82 7.92 -0.13
CA ILE A 37 -10.46 8.37 -1.37
C ILE A 37 -11.52 7.37 -1.86
N GLY A 38 -11.29 6.07 -1.69
CA GLY A 38 -12.20 5.04 -2.20
C GLY A 38 -13.65 5.19 -1.71
N PRO A 39 -13.91 5.27 -0.39
CA PRO A 39 -15.26 5.43 0.14
C PRO A 39 -15.96 6.74 -0.23
N VAL A 40 -15.23 7.80 -0.56
CA VAL A 40 -15.81 9.09 -0.96
C VAL A 40 -15.86 9.29 -2.48
N ALA A 41 -15.39 8.33 -3.28
CA ALA A 41 -15.27 8.47 -4.73
C ALA A 41 -16.60 8.81 -5.41
N ASP A 42 -17.68 8.12 -5.06
CA ASP A 42 -19.02 8.38 -5.60
C ASP A 42 -19.59 9.74 -5.12
N LEU A 43 -19.33 10.12 -3.88
CA LEU A 43 -19.71 11.44 -3.36
C LEU A 43 -18.98 12.57 -4.09
N LEU A 44 -17.69 12.42 -4.38
CA LEU A 44 -16.92 13.38 -5.18
C LEU A 44 -17.50 13.51 -6.58
N GLN A 45 -17.91 12.42 -7.20
CA GLN A 45 -18.56 12.45 -8.50
C GLN A 45 -19.89 13.17 -8.45
N ARG A 46 -20.81 12.81 -7.54
CA ARG A 46 -22.15 13.37 -7.46
C ARG A 46 -22.14 14.84 -7.02
N MET A 47 -21.32 15.20 -6.03
CA MET A 47 -21.37 16.52 -5.39
C MET A 47 -20.39 17.54 -6.01
N ARG A 48 -19.30 17.06 -6.62
CA ARG A 48 -18.23 17.91 -7.16
C ARG A 48 -18.03 17.78 -8.67
N GLY A 49 -18.77 16.88 -9.32
CA GLY A 49 -18.66 16.61 -10.75
C GLY A 49 -17.29 16.05 -11.15
N PHE A 50 -16.60 15.31 -10.26
CA PHE A 50 -15.33 14.69 -10.60
C PHE A 50 -15.58 13.54 -11.54
N SER A 51 -14.80 13.48 -12.63
CA SER A 51 -14.75 12.31 -13.50
C SER A 51 -13.94 11.19 -12.84
N ASP A 52 -14.10 9.95 -13.32
CA ASP A 52 -13.32 8.81 -12.83
C ASP A 52 -11.82 8.99 -13.10
N THR A 53 -11.44 9.68 -14.18
CA THR A 53 -10.06 10.09 -14.42
C THR A 53 -9.54 11.00 -13.30
N ARG A 54 -10.33 11.97 -12.82
CA ARG A 54 -9.93 12.84 -11.70
C ARG A 54 -9.81 12.05 -10.40
N ILE A 55 -10.73 11.13 -10.12
CA ILE A 55 -10.68 10.27 -8.94
C ILE A 55 -9.44 9.36 -8.99
N GLY A 56 -9.18 8.72 -10.11
CA GLY A 56 -7.96 7.93 -10.32
C GLY A 56 -6.68 8.77 -10.21
N ALA A 57 -6.71 10.02 -10.72
CA ALA A 57 -5.58 10.93 -10.64
C ALA A 57 -5.22 11.31 -9.19
N LEU A 58 -6.19 11.43 -8.26
CA LEU A 58 -5.89 11.69 -6.85
C LEU A 58 -5.01 10.58 -6.24
N ASN A 59 -5.23 9.33 -6.60
CA ASN A 59 -4.41 8.21 -6.15
C ASN A 59 -3.15 7.99 -7.01
N ALA A 60 -3.16 8.36 -8.30
CA ALA A 60 -1.96 8.35 -9.13
C ALA A 60 -0.94 9.41 -8.68
N ILE A 61 -1.39 10.62 -8.36
CA ILE A 61 -0.53 11.74 -7.90
C ILE A 61 0.19 11.39 -6.60
N TYR A 62 -0.44 10.66 -5.70
CA TYR A 62 0.21 10.13 -4.50
C TYR A 62 1.45 9.28 -4.84
N SER A 63 1.37 8.45 -5.89
CA SER A 63 2.46 7.53 -6.26
C SER A 63 3.64 8.22 -6.97
N LEU A 64 3.46 9.43 -7.51
CA LEU A 64 4.49 10.11 -8.29
C LEU A 64 5.74 10.47 -7.45
N PRO A 65 5.65 11.08 -6.26
CA PRO A 65 6.81 11.37 -5.44
C PRO A 65 7.61 10.13 -5.08
N ASN A 66 6.92 8.99 -4.93
CA ASN A 66 7.52 7.73 -4.49
C ASN A 66 8.52 7.18 -5.50
N VAL A 67 8.34 7.45 -6.78
CA VAL A 67 9.31 7.10 -7.84
C VAL A 67 10.69 7.69 -7.56
N VAL A 68 10.73 8.89 -6.98
CA VAL A 68 11.99 9.58 -6.66
C VAL A 68 12.40 9.34 -5.21
N LEU A 69 11.48 9.50 -4.27
CA LEU A 69 11.79 9.51 -2.83
C LEU A 69 12.18 8.13 -2.29
N LEU A 70 11.70 7.04 -2.87
CA LEU A 70 12.12 5.68 -2.49
C LEU A 70 13.62 5.46 -2.68
N LEU A 71 14.25 6.18 -3.61
CA LEU A 71 15.68 6.09 -3.88
C LEU A 71 16.52 6.79 -2.80
N PHE A 72 15.96 7.80 -2.15
CA PHE A 72 16.64 8.63 -1.15
C PHE A 72 16.12 8.38 0.27
N GLY A 73 14.99 7.74 0.44
CA GLY A 73 14.34 7.55 1.74
C GLY A 73 15.23 6.84 2.76
N GLY A 74 15.93 5.79 2.37
CA GLY A 74 16.89 5.09 3.21
C GLY A 74 18.05 6.00 3.63
N TRP A 75 18.67 6.71 2.68
CA TRP A 75 19.72 7.69 2.95
C TRP A 75 19.26 8.80 3.89
N MET A 76 18.04 9.31 3.71
CA MET A 76 17.48 10.34 4.61
C MET A 76 17.33 9.81 6.04
N VAL A 77 16.80 8.58 6.18
CA VAL A 77 16.64 7.93 7.50
C VAL A 77 18.02 7.70 8.15
N ASP A 78 19.02 7.24 7.40
CA ASP A 78 20.38 7.04 7.90
C ASP A 78 21.04 8.36 8.32
N ARG A 79 20.82 9.44 7.55
CA ARG A 79 21.43 10.73 7.82
C ARG A 79 20.79 11.48 8.99
N PHE A 80 19.45 11.48 9.06
CA PHE A 80 18.71 12.30 10.03
C PHE A 80 18.18 11.49 11.23
N GLY A 81 18.20 10.16 11.13
CA GLY A 81 17.69 9.23 12.13
C GLY A 81 16.20 8.89 11.95
N ALA A 82 15.82 7.64 12.27
CA ALA A 82 14.48 7.12 12.07
C ALA A 82 13.41 7.97 12.79
N ALA A 83 13.65 8.36 14.03
CA ALA A 83 12.68 9.09 14.83
C ALA A 83 12.36 10.49 14.30
N ARG A 84 13.39 11.25 13.88
CA ARG A 84 13.21 12.59 13.30
C ARG A 84 12.53 12.51 11.94
N MET A 85 12.94 11.55 11.11
CA MET A 85 12.34 11.33 9.80
C MET A 85 10.88 10.91 9.93
N MET A 86 10.56 10.01 10.86
CA MET A 86 9.19 9.61 11.12
C MET A 86 8.30 10.79 11.52
N ALA A 87 8.78 11.67 12.41
CA ALA A 87 8.04 12.86 12.84
C ALA A 87 7.84 13.88 11.69
N ALA A 88 8.90 14.17 10.93
CA ALA A 88 8.84 15.11 9.81
C ALA A 88 7.91 14.61 8.70
N THR A 89 7.99 13.33 8.35
CA THR A 89 7.16 12.74 7.30
C THR A 89 5.71 12.54 7.75
N ALA A 90 5.46 12.22 9.04
CA ALA A 90 4.12 12.22 9.61
C ALA A 90 3.48 13.62 9.58
N ALA A 91 4.27 14.68 9.81
CA ALA A 91 3.78 16.06 9.68
C ALA A 91 3.38 16.36 8.22
N LEU A 92 4.18 15.94 7.23
CA LEU A 92 3.82 16.06 5.81
C LEU A 92 2.53 15.27 5.49
N CYS A 93 2.40 14.05 6.01
CA CYS A 93 1.18 13.24 5.83
C CYS A 93 -0.05 13.94 6.43
N CYS A 94 0.09 14.53 7.61
CA CYS A 94 -0.99 15.27 8.27
C CYS A 94 -1.38 16.52 7.47
N CYS A 95 -0.40 17.33 7.05
CA CYS A 95 -0.63 18.48 6.18
C CYS A 95 -1.32 18.07 4.87
N GLY A 96 -0.83 17.00 4.23
CA GLY A 96 -1.41 16.47 2.99
C GLY A 96 -2.86 15.99 3.16
N ALA A 97 -3.16 15.30 4.26
CA ALA A 97 -4.51 14.86 4.59
C ALA A 97 -5.46 16.05 4.82
N LEU A 98 -5.02 17.06 5.57
CA LEU A 98 -5.78 18.30 5.79
C LEU A 98 -6.01 19.06 4.49
N LEU A 99 -4.97 19.25 3.66
CA LEU A 99 -5.11 19.89 2.35
C LEU A 99 -6.08 19.13 1.43
N THR A 100 -6.06 17.79 1.48
CA THR A 100 -7.01 16.96 0.72
C THR A 100 -8.43 17.17 1.21
N ALA A 101 -8.66 17.22 2.53
CA ALA A 101 -9.98 17.38 3.14
C ALA A 101 -10.53 18.80 2.95
N LEU A 102 -9.68 19.82 2.99
CA LEU A 102 -10.07 21.22 2.87
C LEU A 102 -10.08 21.72 1.42
N GLY A 103 -9.52 20.96 0.48
CA GLY A 103 -9.46 21.31 -0.94
C GLY A 103 -10.84 21.42 -1.56
N THR A 104 -11.23 22.61 -2.00
CA THR A 104 -12.55 22.86 -2.59
C THR A 104 -12.70 22.37 -4.03
N GLY A 105 -11.62 21.99 -4.69
CA GLY A 105 -11.60 21.50 -6.07
C GLY A 105 -10.52 20.46 -6.31
N PHE A 106 -10.47 19.91 -7.53
CA PHE A 106 -9.51 18.87 -7.90
C PHE A 106 -8.06 19.28 -7.61
N THR A 107 -7.66 20.48 -7.99
CA THR A 107 -6.26 20.95 -7.82
C THR A 107 -5.85 21.01 -6.34
N GLY A 108 -6.74 21.51 -5.46
CA GLY A 108 -6.46 21.56 -4.02
C GLY A 108 -6.33 20.16 -3.42
N MET A 109 -7.25 19.25 -3.76
CA MET A 109 -7.18 17.85 -3.31
C MET A 109 -5.95 17.14 -3.87
N ALA A 110 -5.62 17.37 -5.14
CA ALA A 110 -4.43 16.80 -5.79
C ALA A 110 -3.13 17.27 -5.13
N ALA A 111 -3.03 18.57 -4.79
CA ALA A 111 -1.90 19.12 -4.04
C ALA A 111 -1.79 18.46 -2.66
N GLY A 112 -2.90 18.25 -1.96
CA GLY A 112 -2.92 17.52 -0.70
C GLY A 112 -2.44 16.09 -0.85
N ARG A 113 -2.89 15.36 -1.87
CA ARG A 113 -2.44 13.99 -2.17
C ARG A 113 -0.96 13.92 -2.54
N LEU A 114 -0.45 14.93 -3.25
CA LEU A 114 0.97 15.04 -3.58
C LEU A 114 1.81 15.21 -2.30
N VAL A 115 1.43 16.14 -1.42
CA VAL A 115 2.11 16.38 -0.14
C VAL A 115 2.04 15.14 0.75
N PHE A 116 0.89 14.46 0.81
CA PHE A 116 0.75 13.18 1.50
C PHE A 116 1.70 12.13 0.93
N GLY A 117 1.80 11.99 -0.39
CA GLY A 117 2.71 11.05 -1.06
C GLY A 117 4.18 11.31 -0.73
N ILE A 118 4.61 12.59 -0.67
CA ILE A 118 5.98 12.97 -0.26
C ILE A 118 6.30 12.42 1.14
N GLY A 119 5.32 12.44 2.06
CA GLY A 119 5.51 11.95 3.43
C GLY A 119 5.45 10.43 3.55
N ALA A 120 4.47 9.80 2.91
CA ALA A 120 4.01 8.46 3.29
C ALA A 120 5.05 7.35 3.08
N GLU A 121 5.78 7.33 1.96
CA GLU A 121 6.77 6.27 1.73
C GLU A 121 8.00 6.41 2.61
N THR A 122 8.50 7.63 2.80
CA THR A 122 9.61 7.86 3.72
C THR A 122 9.18 7.59 5.17
N PHE A 123 7.92 7.82 5.51
CA PHE A 123 7.33 7.42 6.79
C PHE A 123 7.38 5.90 6.98
N ASN A 124 7.01 5.12 5.96
CA ASN A 124 7.09 3.65 6.02
C ASN A 124 8.53 3.15 6.20
N VAL A 125 9.50 3.76 5.49
CA VAL A 125 10.93 3.44 5.65
C VAL A 125 11.41 3.77 7.07
N ALA A 126 11.04 4.93 7.61
CA ALA A 126 11.40 5.33 8.96
C ALA A 126 10.77 4.43 10.04
N THR A 127 9.51 4.02 9.83
CA THR A 127 8.79 3.06 10.68
C THR A 127 9.51 1.71 10.73
N LEU A 128 9.88 1.17 9.57
CA LEU A 128 10.62 -0.09 9.48
C LEU A 128 11.98 0.02 10.16
N ALA A 129 12.71 1.12 9.91
CA ALA A 129 14.00 1.37 10.55
C ALA A 129 13.88 1.46 12.08
N ALA A 130 12.83 2.12 12.60
CA ALA A 130 12.53 2.17 14.02
C ALA A 130 12.34 0.76 14.62
N ILE A 131 11.54 -0.08 13.96
CA ILE A 131 11.31 -1.46 14.41
C ILE A 131 12.62 -2.26 14.40
N VAL A 132 13.43 -2.16 13.34
CA VAL A 132 14.74 -2.84 13.25
C VAL A 132 15.68 -2.40 14.36
N LEU A 133 15.74 -1.11 14.68
CA LEU A 133 16.59 -0.55 15.76
C LEU A 133 16.21 -1.09 17.15
N TRP A 134 14.93 -1.32 17.41
CA TRP A 134 14.44 -1.74 18.72
C TRP A 134 14.30 -3.27 18.87
N PHE A 135 14.11 -4.01 17.78
CA PHE A 135 13.90 -5.46 17.76
C PHE A 135 14.98 -6.23 17.00
N GLY A 136 16.13 -5.60 16.70
CA GLY A 136 17.26 -6.25 16.01
C GLY A 136 17.61 -7.60 16.66
N GLY A 137 17.49 -8.69 15.95
CA GLY A 137 17.73 -10.05 16.44
C GLY A 137 16.44 -10.82 16.75
N ARG A 138 16.12 -11.03 18.00
CA ARG A 138 14.94 -11.81 18.42
C ARG A 138 13.65 -11.01 18.27
N HIS A 139 12.57 -11.65 17.80
CA HIS A 139 11.23 -11.06 17.60
C HIS A 139 11.10 -10.01 16.49
N LEU A 140 12.13 -9.75 15.68
CA LEU A 140 12.06 -8.76 14.59
C LEU A 140 10.94 -9.09 13.57
N ALA A 141 10.87 -10.34 13.13
CA ALA A 141 9.83 -10.75 12.18
C ALA A 141 8.41 -10.56 12.75
N PHE A 142 8.22 -10.88 14.04
CA PHE A 142 6.95 -10.64 14.72
C PHE A 142 6.62 -9.14 14.77
N ALA A 143 7.59 -8.29 15.15
CA ALA A 143 7.38 -6.85 15.27
C ALA A 143 7.03 -6.20 13.92
N ILE A 144 7.72 -6.58 12.84
CA ILE A 144 7.40 -6.14 11.47
C ILE A 144 5.99 -6.62 11.08
N GLY A 145 5.69 -7.90 11.31
CA GLY A 145 4.38 -8.47 11.01
C GLY A 145 3.23 -7.80 11.77
N ALA A 146 3.42 -7.52 13.06
CA ALA A 146 2.43 -6.83 13.88
C ALA A 146 2.17 -5.39 13.39
N SER A 147 3.22 -4.65 13.04
CA SER A 147 3.09 -3.30 12.49
C SER A 147 2.36 -3.29 11.13
N LEU A 148 2.68 -4.24 10.26
CA LEU A 148 1.98 -4.40 8.96
C LEU A 148 0.51 -4.79 9.16
N ALA A 149 0.22 -5.69 10.11
CA ALA A 149 -1.15 -6.09 10.41
C ALA A 149 -1.98 -4.89 10.91
N LEU A 150 -1.40 -4.06 11.79
CA LEU A 150 -2.09 -2.88 12.29
C LEU A 150 -2.25 -1.80 11.19
N GLY A 151 -1.28 -1.65 10.28
CA GLY A 151 -1.46 -0.83 9.08
C GLY A 151 -2.64 -1.31 8.21
N ARG A 152 -2.73 -2.61 7.93
CA ARG A 152 -3.87 -3.20 7.19
C ARG A 152 -5.20 -3.01 7.93
N ALA A 153 -5.18 -3.06 9.27
CA ALA A 153 -6.37 -2.75 10.07
C ALA A 153 -6.82 -1.28 9.89
N GLY A 154 -5.89 -0.34 9.68
CA GLY A 154 -6.21 1.04 9.32
C GLY A 154 -6.94 1.15 7.98
N ALA A 155 -6.45 0.42 6.97
CA ALA A 155 -7.09 0.34 5.67
C ALA A 155 -8.47 -0.38 5.73
N LEU A 156 -8.61 -1.41 6.54
CA LEU A 156 -9.91 -2.04 6.81
C LEU A 156 -10.87 -1.07 7.52
N ALA A 157 -10.35 -0.31 8.48
CA ALA A 157 -11.17 0.65 9.23
C ALA A 157 -11.75 1.74 8.31
N VAL A 158 -11.01 2.23 7.32
CA VAL A 158 -11.54 3.20 6.37
C VAL A 158 -12.57 2.59 5.42
N ASP A 159 -12.41 1.33 4.99
CA ASP A 159 -13.43 0.62 4.21
C ASP A 159 -14.74 0.48 4.99
N LEU A 160 -14.64 0.17 6.29
CA LEU A 160 -15.79 0.04 7.19
C LEU A 160 -16.30 1.40 7.70
N SER A 161 -15.62 2.51 7.40
CA SER A 161 -16.00 3.82 7.93
C SER A 161 -17.41 4.27 7.57
N PRO A 162 -18.00 3.94 6.40
CA PRO A 162 -19.41 4.24 6.15
C PRO A 162 -20.39 3.58 7.15
N THR A 163 -19.96 2.53 7.84
CA THR A 163 -20.77 1.86 8.87
C THR A 163 -20.67 2.59 10.22
N TRP A 164 -19.44 2.87 10.70
CA TRP A 164 -19.25 3.41 12.06
C TRP A 164 -19.23 4.95 12.15
N ILE A 165 -19.08 5.67 11.03
CA ILE A 165 -19.24 7.14 10.94
C ILE A 165 -20.26 7.52 9.86
N ALA A 166 -21.36 6.79 9.73
CA ALA A 166 -22.40 7.01 8.73
C ALA A 166 -22.86 8.49 8.67
N GLY A 167 -22.97 9.15 9.82
CA GLY A 167 -23.31 10.59 9.89
C GLY A 167 -22.32 11.52 9.17
N ALA A 168 -21.03 11.16 9.12
CA ALA A 168 -20.06 11.93 8.37
C ALA A 168 -20.30 11.83 6.85
N TYR A 169 -20.65 10.64 6.37
CA TYR A 169 -20.98 10.42 4.95
C TYR A 169 -22.31 11.07 4.55
N ALA A 170 -23.28 11.14 5.46
CA ALA A 170 -24.51 11.89 5.23
C ALA A 170 -24.26 13.40 5.08
N GLY A 171 -23.23 13.94 5.73
CA GLY A 171 -22.77 15.32 5.58
C GLY A 171 -22.01 15.62 4.28
N GLY A 172 -21.76 14.61 3.45
CA GLY A 172 -21.09 14.73 2.15
C GLY A 172 -19.67 14.15 2.11
N TRP A 173 -18.88 14.57 1.11
CA TRP A 173 -17.52 14.02 0.84
C TRP A 173 -16.45 14.53 1.82
N GLN A 174 -16.62 15.72 2.38
CA GLN A 174 -15.60 16.40 3.18
C GLN A 174 -15.46 15.85 4.61
N PRO A 175 -16.53 15.62 5.38
CA PRO A 175 -16.40 15.14 6.76
C PRO A 175 -15.66 13.79 6.90
N PRO A 176 -15.85 12.77 6.03
CA PRO A 176 -15.04 11.55 6.11
C PRO A 176 -13.54 11.80 5.88
N LEU A 177 -13.18 12.75 5.00
CA LEU A 177 -11.78 13.13 4.78
C LEU A 177 -11.20 13.91 5.97
N LEU A 178 -12.02 14.70 6.69
CA LEU A 178 -11.60 15.33 7.95
C LEU A 178 -11.35 14.27 9.03
N VAL A 179 -12.17 13.23 9.10
CA VAL A 179 -11.88 12.07 9.98
C VAL A 179 -10.57 11.42 9.60
N ALA A 180 -10.27 11.22 8.30
CA ALA A 180 -8.97 10.72 7.87
C ALA A 180 -7.81 11.65 8.30
N ALA A 181 -8.01 12.96 8.26
CA ALA A 181 -7.03 13.93 8.76
C ALA A 181 -6.82 13.84 10.28
N THR A 182 -7.84 13.48 11.08
CA THR A 182 -7.65 13.22 12.53
C THR A 182 -6.76 11.97 12.76
N PHE A 183 -6.90 10.93 11.94
CA PHE A 183 -6.00 9.77 12.01
C PHE A 183 -4.58 10.10 11.55
N ALA A 184 -4.41 11.03 10.59
CA ALA A 184 -3.08 11.57 10.28
C ALA A 184 -2.50 12.35 11.46
N GLY A 185 -3.31 13.15 12.16
CA GLY A 185 -2.93 13.82 13.40
C GLY A 185 -2.53 12.85 14.51
N LEU A 186 -3.24 11.74 14.67
CA LEU A 186 -2.87 10.66 15.58
C LEU A 186 -1.52 10.05 15.17
N SER A 187 -1.28 9.79 13.88
CA SER A 187 0.01 9.31 13.40
C SER A 187 1.14 10.28 13.72
N LEU A 188 0.92 11.57 13.56
CA LEU A 188 1.88 12.61 13.93
C LEU A 188 2.14 12.63 15.44
N ALA A 189 1.09 12.55 16.27
CA ALA A 189 1.24 12.52 17.73
C ALA A 189 2.07 11.30 18.17
N MET A 190 1.81 10.14 17.59
CA MET A 190 2.57 8.91 17.86
C MET A 190 4.03 9.05 17.38
N ALA A 191 4.27 9.62 16.19
CA ALA A 191 5.62 9.85 15.69
C ALA A 191 6.42 10.82 16.59
N LEU A 192 5.78 11.87 17.11
CA LEU A 192 6.38 12.79 18.09
C LEU A 192 6.66 12.10 19.43
N ALA A 193 5.75 11.23 19.89
CA ALA A 193 5.96 10.42 21.08
C ALA A 193 7.16 9.49 20.91
N TYR A 194 7.28 8.82 19.77
CA TYR A 194 8.45 8.01 19.43
C TYR A 194 9.72 8.84 19.40
N TRP A 195 9.71 10.01 18.78
CA TRP A 195 10.87 10.91 18.74
C TRP A 195 11.34 11.32 20.14
N ARG A 196 10.40 11.58 21.07
CA ARG A 196 10.75 11.88 22.47
C ARG A 196 11.42 10.69 23.17
N LEU A 197 10.89 9.48 22.96
CA LEU A 197 11.42 8.25 23.56
C LEU A 197 12.81 7.84 23.01
N ASP A 198 13.06 8.14 21.72
CA ASP A 198 14.32 7.78 21.06
C ASP A 198 15.44 8.84 21.23
N ARG A 199 15.11 10.00 21.80
CA ARG A 199 16.02 11.16 21.89
C ARG A 199 17.33 10.85 22.60
N ASP A 200 17.27 10.04 23.65
CA ASP A 200 18.43 9.68 24.47
C ASP A 200 19.29 8.57 23.83
N ARG A 201 18.72 7.79 22.92
CA ARG A 201 19.40 6.70 22.19
C ARG A 201 19.97 7.12 20.85
N ALA A 202 19.43 8.14 20.21
CA ALA A 202 19.86 8.62 18.90
C ALA A 202 21.35 9.04 18.86
N ALA A 203 21.94 9.38 20.02
CA ALA A 203 23.35 9.70 20.17
C ALA A 203 24.30 8.47 20.16
N ALA A 204 23.77 7.26 20.39
CA ALA A 204 24.56 6.05 20.62
C ALA A 204 24.67 5.10 19.42
N HIS A 205 23.93 5.33 18.30
CA HIS A 205 23.93 4.40 17.17
C HIS A 205 24.83 4.89 16.03
N PRO A 206 25.83 4.07 15.61
CA PRO A 206 26.60 4.35 14.41
C PRO A 206 25.70 4.33 13.19
N ARG A 207 25.72 5.40 12.41
CA ARG A 207 24.97 5.50 11.15
C ARG A 207 25.61 4.54 10.13
N ALA A 208 24.88 3.51 9.73
CA ALA A 208 25.30 2.67 8.62
C ALA A 208 25.20 3.49 7.33
N ALA A 209 26.29 3.56 6.57
CA ALA A 209 26.25 4.21 5.26
C ALA A 209 25.47 3.30 4.29
N THR A 210 24.32 3.75 3.84
CA THR A 210 23.60 3.08 2.73
C THR A 210 24.38 3.34 1.44
N PRO A 211 24.79 2.30 0.69
CA PRO A 211 25.47 2.50 -0.58
C PRO A 211 24.58 3.31 -1.53
N ALA A 212 25.16 4.32 -2.17
CA ALA A 212 24.45 5.10 -3.18
C ALA A 212 23.95 4.18 -4.31
N LEU A 213 22.70 4.34 -4.72
CA LEU A 213 22.11 3.58 -5.81
C LEU A 213 22.85 3.88 -7.11
N ALA A 214 23.56 2.90 -7.65
CA ALA A 214 24.20 3.03 -8.95
C ALA A 214 23.19 2.67 -10.04
N TRP A 215 22.56 3.67 -10.68
CA TRP A 215 21.58 3.48 -11.76
C TRP A 215 22.07 2.60 -12.91
N ARG A 216 23.37 2.62 -13.18
CA ARG A 216 24.00 1.77 -14.19
C ARG A 216 23.88 0.28 -13.86
N ASP A 217 23.72 -0.09 -12.60
CA ASP A 217 23.58 -1.49 -12.21
C ASP A 217 22.20 -2.06 -12.54
N LEU A 218 21.16 -1.21 -12.70
CA LEU A 218 19.83 -1.65 -13.12
C LEU A 218 19.84 -2.34 -14.49
N PHE A 219 20.63 -1.81 -15.46
CA PHE A 219 20.71 -2.36 -16.81
C PHE A 219 21.54 -3.66 -16.90
N ARG A 220 22.16 -4.08 -15.80
CA ARG A 220 22.98 -5.29 -15.74
C ARG A 220 22.23 -6.48 -15.14
N PHE A 221 20.93 -6.34 -14.85
CA PHE A 221 20.12 -7.44 -14.35
C PHE A 221 19.71 -8.37 -15.49
N GLY A 222 19.67 -9.69 -15.15
CA GLY A 222 19.23 -10.73 -16.10
C GLY A 222 17.72 -10.70 -16.39
N PRO A 223 17.26 -11.45 -17.37
CA PRO A 223 15.86 -11.46 -17.80
C PRO A 223 14.89 -11.87 -16.69
N ALA A 224 15.28 -12.72 -15.74
CA ALA A 224 14.46 -13.12 -14.60
C ALA A 224 14.08 -11.93 -13.71
N PHE A 225 14.99 -10.97 -13.51
CA PHE A 225 14.69 -9.75 -12.77
C PHE A 225 13.65 -8.88 -13.48
N TRP A 226 13.79 -8.71 -14.79
CA TRP A 226 12.83 -7.90 -15.57
C TRP A 226 11.45 -8.52 -15.64
N GLN A 227 11.37 -9.86 -15.68
CA GLN A 227 10.11 -10.59 -15.55
C GLN A 227 9.48 -10.40 -14.17
N LEU A 228 10.28 -10.44 -13.10
CA LEU A 228 9.84 -10.19 -11.73
C LEU A 228 9.37 -8.74 -11.56
N LEU A 229 10.06 -7.77 -12.16
CA LEU A 229 9.67 -6.36 -12.15
C LEU A 229 8.35 -6.14 -12.88
N ALA A 230 8.19 -6.72 -14.07
CA ALA A 230 6.95 -6.61 -14.84
C ALA A 230 5.76 -7.24 -14.09
N LEU A 231 5.96 -8.42 -13.49
CA LEU A 231 4.96 -9.05 -12.63
C LEU A 231 4.60 -8.15 -11.44
N CYS A 232 5.60 -7.64 -10.73
CA CYS A 232 5.41 -6.75 -9.58
C CYS A 232 4.59 -5.52 -9.98
N MET A 233 4.99 -4.85 -11.05
CA MET A 233 4.34 -3.66 -11.58
C MET A 233 2.86 -3.93 -11.93
N LEU A 234 2.59 -4.96 -12.72
CA LEU A 234 1.24 -5.27 -13.19
C LEU A 234 0.32 -5.75 -12.07
N TRP A 235 0.85 -6.59 -11.17
CA TRP A 235 0.07 -7.16 -10.08
C TRP A 235 -0.33 -6.10 -9.05
N TYR A 236 0.60 -5.24 -8.60
CA TYR A 236 0.28 -4.14 -7.69
C TYR A 236 -0.61 -3.08 -8.35
N ALA A 237 -0.41 -2.82 -9.65
CA ALA A 237 -1.23 -1.94 -10.44
C ALA A 237 -2.72 -2.30 -10.34
N VAL A 238 -3.05 -3.58 -10.52
CA VAL A 238 -4.44 -4.07 -10.46
C VAL A 238 -4.99 -3.96 -9.03
N ILE A 239 -4.30 -4.57 -8.06
CA ILE A 239 -4.85 -4.65 -6.69
C ILE A 239 -5.05 -3.26 -6.10
N VAL A 240 -4.03 -2.40 -6.17
CA VAL A 240 -4.11 -1.10 -5.52
C VAL A 240 -5.08 -0.18 -6.24
N ALA A 241 -5.03 -0.09 -7.58
CA ALA A 241 -5.95 0.79 -8.32
C ALA A 241 -7.40 0.34 -8.17
N PHE A 242 -7.69 -0.96 -8.29
CA PHE A 242 -9.05 -1.46 -8.12
C PHE A 242 -9.51 -1.26 -6.68
N ARG A 243 -8.82 -1.88 -5.71
CA ARG A 243 -9.27 -1.94 -4.31
C ARG A 243 -9.32 -0.57 -3.63
N SER A 244 -8.30 0.27 -3.81
CA SER A 244 -8.19 1.53 -3.07
C SER A 244 -8.90 2.71 -3.75
N THR A 245 -9.33 2.55 -5.01
CA THR A 245 -9.91 3.67 -5.77
C THR A 245 -11.31 3.36 -6.31
N PHE A 246 -11.49 2.25 -7.00
CA PHE A 246 -12.70 2.02 -7.82
C PHE A 246 -13.65 0.96 -7.27
N SER A 247 -13.20 0.03 -6.39
CA SER A 247 -13.99 -1.14 -5.98
C SER A 247 -15.30 -0.77 -5.28
N ILE A 248 -15.26 0.14 -4.30
CA ILE A 248 -16.46 0.52 -3.55
C ILE A 248 -17.50 1.12 -4.49
N LYS A 249 -17.08 2.03 -5.35
CA LYS A 249 -17.95 2.64 -6.36
C LYS A 249 -18.46 1.61 -7.38
N PHE A 250 -17.61 0.68 -7.82
CA PHE A 250 -18.02 -0.44 -8.68
C PHE A 250 -19.09 -1.30 -8.01
N PHE A 251 -18.94 -1.64 -6.74
CA PHE A 251 -19.93 -2.42 -5.99
C PHE A 251 -21.25 -1.67 -5.83
N GLN A 252 -21.20 -0.35 -5.63
CA GLN A 252 -22.43 0.47 -5.56
C GLN A 252 -23.15 0.52 -6.91
N HIS A 253 -22.43 0.78 -8.00
CA HIS A 253 -23.04 1.05 -9.30
C HIS A 253 -23.42 -0.21 -10.07
N VAL A 254 -22.59 -1.26 -10.00
CA VAL A 254 -22.82 -2.50 -10.76
C VAL A 254 -23.70 -3.48 -9.99
N HIS A 255 -23.53 -3.56 -8.67
CA HIS A 255 -24.25 -4.53 -7.85
C HIS A 255 -25.33 -3.89 -6.96
N GLY A 256 -25.55 -2.57 -7.08
CA GLY A 256 -26.60 -1.85 -6.35
C GLY A 256 -26.42 -1.83 -4.84
N LEU A 257 -25.20 -2.04 -4.33
CA LEU A 257 -24.94 -2.05 -2.89
C LEU A 257 -24.95 -0.63 -2.32
N GLU A 258 -25.50 -0.49 -1.11
CA GLU A 258 -25.30 0.72 -0.33
C GLU A 258 -23.83 0.90 0.06
N LEU A 259 -23.41 2.14 0.31
CA LEU A 259 -22.02 2.50 0.59
C LEU A 259 -21.42 1.67 1.74
N ALA A 260 -22.16 1.45 2.83
CA ALA A 260 -21.71 0.66 3.97
C ALA A 260 -21.48 -0.81 3.60
N ALA A 261 -22.39 -1.41 2.83
CA ALA A 261 -22.26 -2.79 2.36
C ALA A 261 -21.12 -2.92 1.34
N ALA A 262 -20.97 -1.96 0.42
CA ALA A 262 -19.88 -1.93 -0.56
C ALA A 262 -18.52 -1.82 0.14
N GLY A 263 -18.40 -0.97 1.16
CA GLY A 263 -17.20 -0.85 2.00
C GLY A 263 -16.90 -2.13 2.78
N ALA A 264 -17.92 -2.78 3.37
CA ALA A 264 -17.75 -4.03 4.09
C ALA A 264 -17.24 -5.16 3.16
N ILE A 265 -17.79 -5.27 1.94
CA ILE A 265 -17.31 -6.22 0.93
C ILE A 265 -15.86 -5.90 0.53
N ASN A 266 -15.51 -4.63 0.31
CA ASN A 266 -14.12 -4.25 0.02
C ASN A 266 -13.17 -4.62 1.16
N GLY A 267 -13.57 -4.40 2.41
CA GLY A 267 -12.82 -4.73 3.61
C GLY A 267 -12.48 -6.21 3.75
N THR A 268 -13.28 -7.13 3.15
CA THR A 268 -13.00 -8.58 3.16
C THR A 268 -11.65 -8.93 2.52
N VAL A 269 -11.12 -8.09 1.63
CA VAL A 269 -9.76 -8.22 1.08
C VAL A 269 -8.71 -8.23 2.19
N TYR A 270 -8.76 -7.26 3.09
CA TYR A 270 -7.79 -7.20 4.19
C TYR A 270 -8.08 -8.21 5.29
N LEU A 271 -9.35 -8.51 5.52
CA LEU A 271 -9.73 -9.58 6.45
C LEU A 271 -9.15 -10.93 5.97
N ALA A 272 -9.35 -11.28 4.71
CA ALA A 272 -8.78 -12.48 4.11
C ALA A 272 -7.24 -12.45 4.17
N ALA A 273 -6.62 -11.31 3.86
CA ALA A 273 -5.17 -11.15 3.89
C ALA A 273 -4.59 -11.31 5.30
N LEU A 274 -5.30 -10.90 6.34
CA LEU A 274 -4.85 -11.03 7.73
C LEU A 274 -4.62 -12.50 8.12
N PHE A 275 -5.53 -13.39 7.71
CA PHE A 275 -5.42 -14.83 7.99
C PHE A 275 -4.52 -15.55 6.97
N ALA A 276 -4.57 -15.16 5.71
CA ALA A 276 -3.82 -15.82 4.64
C ALA A 276 -2.30 -15.54 4.72
N THR A 277 -1.87 -14.37 5.20
CA THR A 277 -0.45 -13.99 5.22
C THR A 277 0.41 -14.94 6.07
N PRO A 278 0.09 -15.25 7.36
CA PRO A 278 0.90 -16.19 8.14
C PRO A 278 0.82 -17.61 7.58
N PHE A 279 -0.33 -18.03 7.06
CA PHE A 279 -0.53 -19.35 6.48
C PHE A 279 0.34 -19.56 5.23
N PHE A 280 0.33 -18.62 4.28
CA PHE A 280 1.12 -18.75 3.07
C PHE A 280 2.61 -18.49 3.28
N GLY A 281 2.99 -17.66 4.26
CA GLY A 281 4.38 -17.53 4.68
C GLY A 281 4.93 -18.87 5.16
N TRP A 282 4.19 -19.57 6.02
CA TRP A 282 4.56 -20.90 6.50
C TRP A 282 4.63 -21.96 5.37
N ILE A 283 3.67 -21.95 4.42
CA ILE A 283 3.72 -22.83 3.24
C ILE A 283 4.96 -22.55 2.39
N ALA A 284 5.26 -21.27 2.13
CA ALA A 284 6.40 -20.87 1.31
C ALA A 284 7.72 -21.38 1.91
N ASP A 285 7.88 -21.23 3.25
CA ASP A 285 9.07 -21.69 3.97
C ASP A 285 9.20 -23.23 3.94
N ARG A 286 8.09 -23.97 4.09
CA ARG A 286 8.11 -25.44 4.11
C ARG A 286 8.29 -26.08 2.74
N THR A 287 7.67 -25.51 1.71
CA THR A 287 7.65 -26.18 0.40
C THR A 287 8.83 -25.82 -0.49
N GLY A 288 9.47 -24.67 -0.25
CA GLY A 288 10.52 -24.12 -1.11
C GLY A 288 10.09 -23.85 -2.56
N ARG A 289 8.79 -24.01 -2.87
CA ARG A 289 8.21 -23.89 -4.23
C ARG A 289 7.76 -22.45 -4.53
N ALA A 290 8.63 -21.49 -4.28
CA ALA A 290 8.35 -20.06 -4.41
C ALA A 290 7.71 -19.68 -5.75
N ALA A 291 8.26 -20.15 -6.87
CA ALA A 291 7.74 -19.83 -8.20
C ALA A 291 6.30 -20.33 -8.42
N ARG A 292 5.95 -21.52 -7.93
CA ARG A 292 4.58 -22.06 -8.06
C ARG A 292 3.57 -21.28 -7.21
N LEU A 293 3.98 -20.90 -6.00
CA LEU A 293 3.14 -20.08 -5.12
C LEU A 293 2.92 -18.68 -5.70
N LEU A 294 3.97 -18.10 -6.31
CA LEU A 294 3.87 -16.83 -7.01
C LEU A 294 2.89 -16.92 -8.20
N ALA A 295 3.00 -17.99 -9.00
CA ALA A 295 2.09 -18.22 -10.13
C ALA A 295 0.64 -18.42 -9.66
N LEU A 296 0.42 -19.20 -8.59
CA LEU A 296 -0.92 -19.35 -8.00
C LEU A 296 -1.48 -17.99 -7.55
N GLY A 297 -0.72 -17.22 -6.79
CA GLY A 297 -1.15 -15.90 -6.34
C GLY A 297 -1.46 -14.94 -7.51
N ALA A 298 -0.65 -14.96 -8.55
CA ALA A 298 -0.89 -14.14 -9.75
C ALA A 298 -2.14 -14.59 -10.52
N LEU A 299 -2.44 -15.90 -10.59
CA LEU A 299 -3.63 -16.46 -11.24
C LEU A 299 -4.93 -16.04 -10.51
N LEU A 300 -4.90 -15.98 -9.19
CA LEU A 300 -6.09 -15.62 -8.41
C LEU A 300 -6.62 -14.22 -8.76
N LEU A 301 -5.76 -13.32 -9.22
CA LEU A 301 -6.14 -11.95 -9.51
C LEU A 301 -7.07 -11.79 -10.72
N PRO A 302 -6.75 -12.31 -11.92
CA PRO A 302 -7.69 -12.26 -13.04
C PRO A 302 -8.96 -13.06 -12.77
N LEU A 303 -8.89 -14.17 -12.04
CA LEU A 303 -10.08 -14.92 -11.62
C LEU A 303 -10.98 -14.10 -10.70
N ALA A 304 -10.39 -13.34 -9.78
CA ALA A 304 -11.14 -12.43 -8.92
C ALA A 304 -11.84 -11.32 -9.72
N MET A 305 -11.14 -10.69 -10.67
CA MET A 305 -11.74 -9.65 -11.51
C MET A 305 -12.91 -10.20 -12.33
N LEU A 306 -12.74 -11.36 -12.95
CA LEU A 306 -13.79 -12.00 -13.74
C LEU A 306 -14.97 -12.48 -12.88
N SER A 307 -14.73 -13.01 -11.67
CA SER A 307 -15.80 -13.45 -10.77
C SER A 307 -16.72 -12.31 -10.35
N MET A 308 -16.17 -11.10 -10.16
CA MET A 308 -16.96 -9.92 -9.75
C MET A 308 -17.79 -9.31 -10.88
N THR A 309 -17.53 -9.66 -12.14
CA THR A 309 -18.36 -9.25 -13.27
C THR A 309 -19.55 -10.18 -13.49
N SER A 310 -19.57 -11.36 -12.86
CA SER A 310 -20.64 -12.33 -12.99
C SER A 310 -21.72 -12.10 -11.93
N PRO A 311 -22.99 -11.88 -12.31
CA PRO A 311 -24.08 -11.75 -11.35
C PRO A 311 -24.42 -13.07 -10.62
N ALA A 312 -23.94 -14.21 -11.14
CA ALA A 312 -24.18 -15.53 -10.55
C ALA A 312 -23.28 -15.84 -9.34
N LEU A 313 -22.18 -15.10 -9.17
CA LEU A 313 -21.21 -15.34 -8.11
C LEU A 313 -21.32 -14.28 -7.00
N PRO A 314 -21.31 -14.68 -5.73
CA PRO A 314 -21.24 -13.73 -4.62
C PRO A 314 -19.95 -12.88 -4.68
N LEU A 315 -20.08 -11.57 -4.52
CA LEU A 315 -18.94 -10.62 -4.57
C LEU A 315 -17.79 -10.95 -3.62
N TRP A 316 -18.12 -11.49 -2.44
CA TRP A 316 -17.09 -11.83 -1.46
C TRP A 316 -16.10 -12.89 -1.95
N ILE A 317 -16.48 -13.72 -2.94
CA ILE A 317 -15.54 -14.68 -3.57
C ILE A 317 -14.40 -13.92 -4.23
N GLY A 318 -14.71 -12.92 -5.06
CA GLY A 318 -13.71 -12.12 -5.75
C GLY A 318 -12.80 -11.35 -4.78
N THR A 319 -13.38 -10.71 -3.75
CA THR A 319 -12.61 -9.95 -2.77
C THR A 319 -11.73 -10.85 -1.89
N VAL A 320 -12.20 -12.04 -1.52
CA VAL A 320 -11.38 -13.04 -0.80
C VAL A 320 -10.23 -13.54 -1.70
N LEU A 321 -10.48 -13.81 -2.98
CA LEU A 321 -9.43 -14.18 -3.93
C LEU A 321 -8.36 -13.09 -4.06
N ILE A 322 -8.76 -11.79 -4.10
CA ILE A 322 -7.81 -10.68 -4.04
C ILE A 322 -7.00 -10.72 -2.73
N GLY A 323 -7.66 -10.92 -1.59
CA GLY A 323 -7.01 -10.96 -0.27
C GLY A 323 -6.00 -12.09 -0.15
N VAL A 324 -6.34 -13.28 -0.66
CA VAL A 324 -5.42 -14.42 -0.74
C VAL A 324 -4.24 -14.10 -1.66
N SER A 325 -4.50 -13.56 -2.85
CA SER A 325 -3.46 -13.10 -3.78
C SER A 325 -2.54 -12.06 -3.13
N TYR A 326 -3.14 -11.09 -2.42
CA TYR A 326 -2.43 -10.00 -1.72
C TYR A 326 -1.55 -10.49 -0.55
N SER A 327 -1.81 -11.67 -0.05
CA SER A 327 -0.95 -12.32 0.95
C SER A 327 0.15 -13.14 0.31
N LEU A 328 -0.20 -13.91 -0.70
CA LEU A 328 0.67 -14.91 -1.30
C LEU A 328 1.79 -14.28 -2.14
N VAL A 329 1.45 -13.32 -3.01
CA VAL A 329 2.43 -12.74 -3.93
C VAL A 329 3.54 -11.96 -3.21
N PRO A 330 3.28 -11.01 -2.30
CA PRO A 330 4.34 -10.31 -1.59
C PRO A 330 5.21 -11.22 -0.72
N ALA A 331 4.62 -12.25 -0.08
CA ALA A 331 5.37 -13.21 0.74
C ALA A 331 6.47 -13.93 -0.05
N VAL A 332 6.29 -14.09 -1.36
CA VAL A 332 7.23 -14.78 -2.24
C VAL A 332 8.06 -13.84 -3.10
N LEU A 333 7.46 -12.78 -3.63
CA LEU A 333 8.07 -11.85 -4.58
C LEU A 333 9.32 -11.16 -4.02
N TRP A 334 9.22 -10.61 -2.81
CA TRP A 334 10.33 -9.89 -2.19
C TRP A 334 11.52 -10.80 -1.84
N PRO A 335 11.34 -11.98 -1.23
CA PRO A 335 12.42 -12.94 -1.07
C PRO A 335 12.99 -13.47 -2.40
N LEU A 336 12.16 -13.64 -3.44
CA LEU A 336 12.63 -14.11 -4.73
C LEU A 336 13.58 -13.10 -5.39
N ALA A 337 13.40 -11.82 -5.18
CA ALA A 337 14.31 -10.79 -5.67
C ALA A 337 15.77 -11.06 -5.23
N SER A 338 15.98 -11.51 -3.97
CA SER A 338 17.31 -11.82 -3.46
C SER A 338 17.95 -13.08 -4.10
N ARG A 339 17.16 -13.91 -4.78
CA ARG A 339 17.65 -15.10 -5.49
C ARG A 339 18.00 -14.84 -6.96
N VAL A 340 17.37 -13.82 -7.57
CA VAL A 340 17.55 -13.50 -9.00
C VAL A 340 18.60 -12.41 -9.26
N VAL A 341 19.08 -11.74 -8.19
CA VAL A 341 20.11 -10.71 -8.30
C VAL A 341 21.27 -10.96 -7.33
N PRO A 342 22.51 -10.55 -7.67
CA PRO A 342 23.65 -10.64 -6.76
C PRO A 342 23.41 -9.83 -5.47
N ALA A 343 23.83 -10.33 -4.32
CA ALA A 343 23.66 -9.68 -3.02
C ALA A 343 24.17 -8.24 -2.98
N ALA A 344 25.28 -7.95 -3.68
CA ALA A 344 25.85 -6.59 -3.78
C ALA A 344 24.92 -5.58 -4.47
N ARG A 345 23.90 -6.03 -5.24
CA ARG A 345 22.97 -5.20 -6.01
C ARG A 345 21.52 -5.34 -5.53
N LEU A 346 21.29 -6.07 -4.46
CA LEU A 346 19.93 -6.32 -3.94
C LEU A 346 19.20 -5.02 -3.61
N GLY A 347 19.88 -4.05 -3.01
CA GLY A 347 19.28 -2.74 -2.71
C GLY A 347 18.75 -2.01 -3.97
N ALA A 348 19.55 -2.03 -5.07
CA ALA A 348 19.14 -1.47 -6.35
C ALA A 348 17.93 -2.19 -6.94
N ALA A 349 17.89 -3.52 -6.84
CA ALA A 349 16.78 -4.35 -7.32
C ALA A 349 15.49 -4.06 -6.54
N LEU A 350 15.53 -4.00 -5.22
CA LEU A 350 14.38 -3.69 -4.37
C LEU A 350 13.86 -2.27 -4.63
N ALA A 351 14.74 -1.30 -4.83
CA ALA A 351 14.36 0.07 -5.20
C ALA A 351 13.67 0.09 -6.58
N ALA A 352 14.21 -0.63 -7.58
CA ALA A 352 13.60 -0.73 -8.90
C ALA A 352 12.20 -1.38 -8.86
N LEU A 353 12.03 -2.44 -8.08
CA LEU A 353 10.72 -3.06 -7.85
C LEU A 353 9.73 -2.07 -7.22
N SER A 354 10.18 -1.31 -6.23
CA SER A 354 9.35 -0.30 -5.56
C SER A 354 8.99 0.88 -6.48
N VAL A 355 9.91 1.33 -7.32
CA VAL A 355 9.61 2.32 -8.37
C VAL A 355 8.62 1.75 -9.38
N GLY A 356 8.87 0.53 -9.88
CA GLY A 356 8.00 -0.13 -10.86
C GLY A 356 6.57 -0.28 -10.36
N LEU A 357 6.37 -0.72 -9.11
CA LEU A 357 5.01 -0.84 -8.55
C LEU A 357 4.29 0.51 -8.48
N ASN A 358 4.96 1.59 -8.08
CA ASN A 358 4.35 2.92 -8.01
C ASN A 358 3.99 3.47 -9.40
N VAL A 359 4.86 3.25 -10.40
CA VAL A 359 4.56 3.59 -11.81
C VAL A 359 3.34 2.78 -12.29
N GLY A 360 3.30 1.49 -12.01
CA GLY A 360 2.16 0.64 -12.34
C GLY A 360 0.85 1.09 -11.70
N ILE A 361 0.88 1.41 -10.40
CA ILE A 361 -0.28 1.92 -9.65
C ILE A 361 -0.78 3.24 -10.26
N ALA A 362 0.11 4.19 -10.55
CA ALA A 362 -0.26 5.46 -11.15
C ALA A 362 -0.88 5.26 -12.55
N ALA A 363 -0.24 4.46 -13.40
CA ALA A 363 -0.73 4.16 -14.74
C ALA A 363 -2.11 3.46 -14.71
N ALA A 364 -2.30 2.50 -13.82
CA ALA A 364 -3.55 1.76 -13.69
C ALA A 364 -4.70 2.64 -13.17
N ASN A 365 -4.44 3.52 -12.19
CA ASN A 365 -5.44 4.46 -11.72
C ASN A 365 -5.90 5.43 -12.82
N LEU A 366 -4.96 5.99 -13.59
CA LEU A 366 -5.29 6.87 -14.71
C LEU A 366 -5.96 6.11 -15.86
N GLY A 367 -5.48 4.93 -16.20
CA GLY A 367 -6.04 4.09 -17.26
C GLY A 367 -7.46 3.64 -16.94
N ALA A 368 -7.70 3.15 -15.72
CA ALA A 368 -9.02 2.74 -15.25
C ALA A 368 -10.01 3.91 -15.25
N GLY A 369 -9.58 5.08 -14.72
CA GLY A 369 -10.42 6.27 -14.72
C GLY A 369 -10.79 6.73 -16.12
N ARG A 370 -9.83 6.73 -17.06
CA ARG A 370 -10.09 7.10 -18.47
C ARG A 370 -11.02 6.12 -19.17
N LEU A 371 -10.88 4.82 -18.91
CA LEU A 371 -11.80 3.81 -19.45
C LEU A 371 -13.21 4.04 -18.92
N ASN A 372 -13.37 4.24 -17.62
CA ASN A 372 -14.67 4.50 -17.03
C ASN A 372 -15.32 5.77 -17.62
N ASP A 373 -14.57 6.85 -17.79
CA ASP A 373 -15.08 8.09 -18.40
C ASP A 373 -15.43 7.86 -19.88
N ALA A 374 -14.57 7.17 -20.66
CA ALA A 374 -14.78 6.94 -22.09
C ALA A 374 -16.01 6.04 -22.37
N PHE A 375 -16.32 5.13 -21.46
CA PHE A 375 -17.48 4.23 -21.58
C PHE A 375 -18.66 4.67 -20.70
N ALA A 376 -18.62 5.93 -20.20
CA ALA A 376 -19.68 6.53 -19.38
C ALA A 376 -20.10 5.62 -18.20
N ALA A 377 -19.14 4.99 -17.52
CA ALA A 377 -19.39 4.10 -16.40
C ALA A 377 -20.02 4.85 -15.23
N GLY A 378 -21.10 4.31 -14.70
CA GLY A 378 -21.84 4.94 -13.61
C GLY A 378 -23.05 4.14 -13.19
N ALA A 379 -23.81 4.62 -12.22
CA ALA A 379 -25.05 3.97 -11.76
C ALA A 379 -26.10 3.85 -12.89
N GLY A 380 -26.14 4.82 -13.82
CA GLY A 380 -27.00 4.78 -15.01
C GLY A 380 -26.49 3.87 -16.15
N ASN A 381 -25.21 3.52 -16.12
CA ASN A 381 -24.58 2.62 -17.11
C ASN A 381 -23.57 1.69 -16.42
N PRO A 382 -24.02 0.68 -15.68
CA PRO A 382 -23.14 -0.29 -15.02
C PRO A 382 -22.24 -1.07 -15.99
N ALA A 383 -22.70 -1.32 -17.22
CA ALA A 383 -21.90 -2.02 -18.24
C ALA A 383 -20.65 -1.25 -18.65
N GLY A 384 -20.62 0.08 -18.47
CA GLY A 384 -19.48 0.94 -18.73
C GLY A 384 -18.22 0.59 -17.90
N TYR A 385 -18.37 -0.16 -16.79
CA TYR A 385 -17.25 -0.67 -16.00
C TYR A 385 -16.56 -1.90 -16.63
N GLY A 386 -17.17 -2.55 -17.63
CA GLY A 386 -16.63 -3.75 -18.26
C GLY A 386 -15.20 -3.58 -18.80
N PRO A 387 -14.90 -2.53 -19.57
CA PRO A 387 -13.53 -2.28 -20.08
C PRO A 387 -12.48 -2.13 -18.98
N MET A 388 -12.79 -1.45 -17.88
CA MET A 388 -11.89 -1.35 -16.72
C MET A 388 -11.62 -2.73 -16.11
N MET A 389 -12.66 -3.54 -15.91
CA MET A 389 -12.52 -4.89 -15.34
C MET A 389 -11.72 -5.82 -16.26
N LEU A 390 -11.92 -5.71 -17.59
CA LEU A 390 -11.13 -6.44 -18.58
C LEU A 390 -9.67 -6.01 -18.60
N MET A 391 -9.39 -4.71 -18.48
CA MET A 391 -8.03 -4.20 -18.33
C MET A 391 -7.36 -4.81 -17.10
N PHE A 392 -8.02 -4.81 -15.96
CA PHE A 392 -7.47 -5.38 -14.73
C PHE A 392 -7.28 -6.90 -14.85
N ALA A 393 -8.24 -7.62 -15.41
CA ALA A 393 -8.10 -9.06 -15.65
C ALA A 393 -6.96 -9.36 -16.64
N GLY A 394 -6.82 -8.58 -17.70
CA GLY A 394 -5.73 -8.68 -18.67
C GLY A 394 -4.35 -8.44 -18.05
N CYS A 395 -4.21 -7.37 -17.28
CA CYS A 395 -2.96 -7.09 -16.53
C CYS A 395 -2.62 -8.24 -15.56
N GLY A 396 -3.61 -8.77 -14.83
CA GLY A 396 -3.44 -9.93 -13.97
C GLY A 396 -3.02 -11.19 -14.74
N GLY A 397 -3.62 -11.43 -15.91
CA GLY A 397 -3.28 -12.54 -16.81
C GLY A 397 -1.84 -12.45 -17.34
N VAL A 398 -1.40 -11.24 -17.71
CA VAL A 398 -0.01 -11.00 -18.13
C VAL A 398 0.96 -11.19 -16.95
N ALA A 399 0.59 -10.71 -15.75
CA ALA A 399 1.39 -10.95 -14.55
C ALA A 399 1.53 -12.46 -14.26
N PHE A 400 0.45 -13.23 -14.41
CA PHE A 400 0.47 -14.68 -14.29
C PHE A 400 1.38 -15.34 -15.34
N ALA A 401 1.34 -14.89 -16.61
CA ALA A 401 2.22 -15.39 -17.66
C ALA A 401 3.71 -15.15 -17.35
N PHE A 402 4.06 -14.00 -16.75
CA PHE A 402 5.41 -13.75 -16.24
C PHE A 402 5.77 -14.68 -15.07
N ALA A 403 4.82 -14.94 -14.15
CA ALA A 403 5.06 -15.85 -13.03
C ALA A 403 5.39 -17.28 -13.48
N LEU A 404 4.76 -17.77 -14.55
CA LEU A 404 5.04 -19.08 -15.12
C LEU A 404 6.45 -19.22 -15.72
N ARG A 405 7.06 -18.10 -16.14
CA ARG A 405 8.42 -18.08 -16.70
C ARG A 405 9.51 -17.99 -15.64
N LEU A 406 9.16 -17.64 -14.40
CA LEU A 406 10.08 -17.63 -13.27
C LEU A 406 10.22 -19.07 -12.74
N LYS A 407 11.38 -19.67 -12.93
CA LYS A 407 11.71 -21.03 -12.49
C LYS A 407 12.44 -21.03 -11.15
#